data_04196953d3f8087401ec4fc77625ecfc
#
_entry.id   04196953d3f8087401ec4fc77625ecfc
#
_cell.length_a   1.000
_cell.length_b   1.000
_cell.length_c   1.000
_cell.angle_alpha   90.00
_cell.angle_beta   90.00
_cell.angle_gamma   90.00
#
_symmetry.space_group_name_H-M   'P 1'
#
loop_
_entity.id
_entity.type
_entity.pdbx_description
1 polymer ?
#
loop_
_entity_poly.entity_id
_entity_poly.type
_entity_poly.pdbx_seq_one_letter_code
_entity_poly.pdbx_strand_id
1 'polypeptide(L)'
;IMSTYDFVKNKEIDYTAHFHGTYVASVLGANINGNYVGSAPEGKYHLLVSEDVSQENKIEEFHLIEALEYCDSAGIDVINISLGYSTFDDTRFSHIKNELTGNNNLLTKACNMAWNRGAFIVTSAGNSGDNSWGVVTVPANADSVLTVGAVDVSINYASFSSRGNPSVNSTLKPNLVGVGKSVYVVKDDGTIGISNGTSFSSPQIAGLV
;
A
#
# COMPACT_ATOMS: atom_id res chain seq x y z
N ILE A 1 17.76 1.14 7.10
CA ILE A 1 17.38 0.28 5.97
C ILE A 1 18.26 -0.97 6.02
N MET A 2 17.67 -2.15 5.94
CA MET A 2 18.35 -3.45 6.01
C MET A 2 18.69 -3.97 4.61
N SER A 3 17.75 -3.88 3.68
CA SER A 3 17.95 -4.24 2.28
C SER A 3 17.03 -3.45 1.34
N THR A 4 17.36 -3.47 0.08
CA THR A 4 16.57 -2.87 -1.00
C THR A 4 16.57 -3.77 -2.21
N TYR A 5 15.47 -3.84 -2.95
CA TYR A 5 15.41 -4.57 -4.22
C TYR A 5 14.33 -4.02 -5.16
N ASP A 6 14.64 -3.99 -6.44
CA ASP A 6 13.74 -3.57 -7.52
C ASP A 6 13.40 -4.82 -8.37
N PHE A 7 12.19 -5.34 -8.20
CA PHE A 7 11.70 -6.52 -8.91
C PHE A 7 11.40 -6.23 -10.39
N VAL A 8 11.14 -4.97 -10.74
CA VAL A 8 10.92 -4.57 -12.14
C VAL A 8 12.21 -4.64 -12.95
N LYS A 9 13.33 -4.18 -12.36
CA LYS A 9 14.63 -4.07 -13.02
C LYS A 9 15.62 -5.15 -12.61
N ASN A 10 15.24 -6.04 -11.66
CA ASN A 10 16.10 -7.08 -11.10
C ASN A 10 17.47 -6.56 -10.62
N LYS A 11 17.46 -5.49 -9.82
CA LYS A 11 18.68 -4.85 -9.31
C LYS A 11 18.41 -4.13 -7.98
N GLU A 12 19.45 -3.51 -7.42
CA GLU A 12 19.30 -2.60 -6.30
C GLU A 12 18.41 -1.38 -6.65
N ILE A 13 17.72 -0.86 -5.65
CA ILE A 13 16.79 0.27 -5.80
C ILE A 13 17.51 1.53 -6.30
N ASP A 14 16.87 2.23 -7.21
CA ASP A 14 17.13 3.63 -7.50
C ASP A 14 16.21 4.50 -6.63
N TYR A 15 16.76 5.11 -5.60
CA TYR A 15 16.00 5.94 -4.66
C TYR A 15 15.39 7.20 -5.29
N THR A 16 15.79 7.54 -6.50
CA THR A 16 15.28 8.71 -7.25
C THR A 16 14.25 8.32 -8.32
N ALA A 17 13.95 7.03 -8.46
CA ALA A 17 13.07 6.54 -9.53
C ALA A 17 11.66 7.11 -9.46
N HIS A 18 11.09 7.23 -8.25
CA HIS A 18 9.76 7.80 -8.06
C HIS A 18 9.53 8.27 -6.62
N PHE A 19 8.97 9.47 -6.47
CA PHE A 19 8.75 10.14 -5.18
C PHE A 19 7.82 9.38 -4.22
N HIS A 20 6.87 8.59 -4.73
CA HIS A 20 5.82 7.97 -3.91
C HIS A 20 6.39 7.05 -2.83
N GLY A 21 7.36 6.20 -3.18
CA GLY A 21 8.03 5.31 -2.22
C GLY A 21 8.74 6.08 -1.11
N THR A 22 9.43 7.17 -1.46
CA THR A 22 10.09 8.08 -0.48
C THR A 22 9.07 8.68 0.49
N TYR A 23 7.93 9.16 -0.01
CA TYR A 23 6.87 9.74 0.82
C TYR A 23 6.28 8.70 1.78
N VAL A 24 5.97 7.50 1.29
CA VAL A 24 5.47 6.38 2.12
C VAL A 24 6.49 5.99 3.18
N ALA A 25 7.76 5.81 2.80
CA ALA A 25 8.83 5.47 3.72
C ALA A 25 9.05 6.56 4.77
N SER A 26 8.86 7.84 4.41
CA SER A 26 8.97 8.95 5.36
C SER A 26 7.90 8.92 6.44
N VAL A 27 6.66 8.56 6.07
CA VAL A 27 5.55 8.44 7.03
C VAL A 27 5.81 7.31 8.03
N LEU A 28 6.48 6.24 7.61
CA LEU A 28 6.89 5.15 8.50
C LEU A 28 8.10 5.52 9.36
N GLY A 29 9.22 5.80 8.73
CA GLY A 29 10.53 5.70 9.37
C GLY A 29 11.38 6.98 9.38
N ALA A 30 10.91 8.10 8.85
CA ALA A 30 11.73 9.32 8.89
C ALA A 30 11.89 9.82 10.34
N ASN A 31 13.11 10.31 10.65
CA ASN A 31 13.44 10.91 11.92
C ASN A 31 14.31 12.14 11.69
N ILE A 32 13.68 13.30 11.59
CA ILE A 32 14.34 14.59 11.46
C ILE A 32 14.18 15.34 12.79
N ASN A 33 15.24 15.32 13.58
CA ASN A 33 15.23 15.80 14.96
C ASN A 33 14.58 17.18 15.11
N GLY A 34 13.55 17.24 15.96
CA GLY A 34 12.81 18.47 16.28
C GLY A 34 11.87 18.97 15.16
N ASN A 35 11.74 18.24 14.04
CA ASN A 35 11.00 18.70 12.87
C ASN A 35 9.97 17.67 12.34
N TYR A 36 10.37 16.42 12.13
CA TYR A 36 9.50 15.39 11.59
C TYR A 36 9.88 14.00 12.13
N VAL A 37 8.86 13.23 12.56
CA VAL A 37 9.04 11.86 13.04
C VAL A 37 7.94 10.98 12.45
N GLY A 38 8.33 9.90 11.79
CA GLY A 38 7.43 8.86 11.27
C GLY A 38 6.84 8.00 12.40
N SER A 39 5.90 7.11 12.04
CA SER A 39 5.19 6.28 13.02
C SER A 39 6.06 5.20 13.69
N ALA A 40 7.15 4.76 13.03
CA ALA A 40 8.09 3.77 13.58
C ALA A 40 9.56 4.12 13.26
N PRO A 41 10.10 5.25 13.78
CA PRO A 41 11.41 5.78 13.38
C PRO A 41 12.59 4.87 13.73
N GLU A 42 12.42 3.97 14.71
CA GLU A 42 13.43 2.99 15.13
C GLU A 42 13.29 1.63 14.41
N GLY A 43 12.35 1.50 13.50
CA GLY A 43 12.08 0.29 12.72
C GLY A 43 13.27 -0.14 11.84
N LYS A 44 13.31 -1.41 11.49
CA LYS A 44 14.21 -1.96 10.47
C LYS A 44 13.45 -2.15 9.19
N TYR A 45 13.92 -1.56 8.10
CA TYR A 45 13.17 -1.48 6.85
C TYR A 45 13.83 -2.24 5.71
N HIS A 46 13.00 -2.98 4.97
CA HIS A 46 13.30 -3.50 3.64
C HIS A 46 12.47 -2.69 2.65
N LEU A 47 13.10 -2.10 1.64
CA LEU A 47 12.43 -1.29 0.63
C LEU A 47 12.40 -2.06 -0.69
N LEU A 48 11.19 -2.31 -1.19
CA LEU A 48 10.97 -3.16 -2.36
C LEU A 48 10.17 -2.39 -3.41
N VAL A 49 10.62 -2.42 -4.67
CA VAL A 49 9.95 -1.81 -5.81
C VAL A 49 9.30 -2.90 -6.65
N SER A 50 8.00 -2.78 -6.88
CA SER A 50 7.19 -3.69 -7.70
C SER A 50 6.53 -3.01 -8.90
N GLU A 51 6.65 -1.67 -9.01
CA GLU A 51 5.91 -0.85 -9.99
C GLU A 51 6.82 -0.28 -11.08
N ASP A 52 6.36 -0.36 -12.32
CA ASP A 52 6.87 0.42 -13.44
C ASP A 52 5.93 1.62 -13.67
N VAL A 53 6.27 2.77 -13.11
CA VAL A 53 5.44 4.00 -13.18
C VAL A 53 5.21 4.54 -14.60
N SER A 54 5.81 3.96 -15.62
CA SER A 54 5.61 4.36 -17.02
C SER A 54 4.38 3.70 -17.67
N GLN A 55 3.83 2.65 -17.06
CA GLN A 55 2.70 1.86 -17.58
C GLN A 55 1.99 1.15 -16.44
N GLU A 56 0.72 0.81 -16.64
CA GLU A 56 -0.11 0.08 -15.68
C GLU A 56 -0.36 -1.33 -16.22
N ASN A 57 0.49 -2.27 -15.88
CA ASN A 57 0.49 -3.62 -16.42
C ASN A 57 0.20 -4.70 -15.38
N LYS A 58 -0.47 -5.76 -15.82
CA LYS A 58 -0.77 -6.93 -14.97
C LYS A 58 0.48 -7.59 -14.37
N ILE A 59 1.66 -7.41 -14.98
CA ILE A 59 2.93 -7.95 -14.48
C ILE A 59 3.29 -7.38 -13.10
N GLU A 60 2.84 -6.18 -12.76
CA GLU A 60 3.13 -5.53 -11.47
C GLU A 60 2.55 -6.31 -10.30
N GLU A 61 1.40 -6.96 -10.47
CA GLU A 61 0.88 -7.89 -9.46
C GLU A 61 1.83 -9.08 -9.22
N PHE A 62 2.52 -9.56 -10.26
CA PHE A 62 3.50 -10.64 -10.11
C PHE A 62 4.77 -10.15 -9.41
N HIS A 63 5.26 -8.95 -9.74
CA HIS A 63 6.37 -8.34 -9.01
C HIS A 63 6.04 -8.14 -7.52
N LEU A 64 4.80 -7.75 -7.20
CA LEU A 64 4.37 -7.65 -5.82
C LEU A 64 4.28 -9.02 -5.12
N ILE A 65 3.89 -10.09 -5.85
CA ILE A 65 3.92 -11.47 -5.32
C ILE A 65 5.38 -11.89 -5.03
N GLU A 66 6.31 -11.62 -5.93
CA GLU A 66 7.75 -11.88 -5.72
C GLU A 66 8.28 -11.11 -4.51
N ALA A 67 7.83 -9.86 -4.32
CA ALA A 67 8.17 -9.09 -3.14
C ALA A 67 7.59 -9.71 -1.84
N LEU A 68 6.38 -10.27 -1.87
CA LEU A 68 5.80 -10.99 -0.74
C LEU A 68 6.58 -12.30 -0.42
N GLU A 69 7.00 -13.03 -1.44
CA GLU A 69 7.85 -14.22 -1.27
C GLU A 69 9.22 -13.86 -0.67
N TYR A 70 9.80 -12.74 -1.12
CA TYR A 70 11.02 -12.19 -0.51
C TYR A 70 10.80 -11.86 0.97
N CYS A 71 9.70 -11.18 1.31
CA CYS A 71 9.37 -10.85 2.70
C CYS A 71 9.26 -12.10 3.59
N ASP A 72 8.58 -13.14 3.10
CA ASP A 72 8.47 -14.43 3.80
C ASP A 72 9.85 -15.04 4.02
N SER A 73 10.69 -15.10 3.00
CA SER A 73 12.03 -15.67 3.07
C SER A 73 12.98 -14.89 3.98
N ALA A 74 12.79 -13.58 4.09
CA ALA A 74 13.58 -12.69 4.94
C ALA A 74 13.04 -12.60 6.39
N GLY A 75 11.90 -13.23 6.68
CA GLY A 75 11.27 -13.23 8.00
C GLY A 75 10.74 -11.85 8.41
N ILE A 76 10.09 -11.14 7.48
CA ILE A 76 9.52 -9.81 7.73
C ILE A 76 8.20 -9.95 8.50
N ASP A 77 8.11 -9.27 9.64
CA ASP A 77 6.93 -9.34 10.52
C ASP A 77 5.76 -8.48 10.00
N VAL A 78 6.04 -7.27 9.50
CA VAL A 78 5.01 -6.32 9.05
C VAL A 78 5.31 -5.84 7.63
N ILE A 79 4.32 -5.92 6.75
CA ILE A 79 4.42 -5.49 5.35
C ILE A 79 3.42 -4.36 5.10
N ASN A 80 3.90 -3.18 4.70
CA ASN A 80 3.03 -2.10 4.23
C ASN A 80 2.96 -2.10 2.70
N ILE A 81 1.73 -2.21 2.17
CA ILE A 81 1.46 -2.13 0.73
C ILE A 81 0.65 -0.85 0.47
N SER A 82 1.33 0.19 -0.03
CA SER A 82 0.69 1.46 -0.41
C SER A 82 0.38 1.53 -1.91
N LEU A 83 0.03 0.39 -2.48
CA LEU A 83 -0.29 0.18 -3.90
C LEU A 83 -1.69 -0.43 -4.04
N GLY A 84 -2.23 -0.39 -5.28
CA GLY A 84 -3.52 -1.03 -5.50
C GLY A 84 -3.97 -1.00 -6.95
N TYR A 85 -4.41 -2.15 -7.43
CA TYR A 85 -4.77 -2.41 -8.83
C TYR A 85 -6.28 -2.48 -9.02
N SER A 86 -6.75 -1.87 -10.11
CA SER A 86 -8.16 -1.94 -10.52
C SER A 86 -8.28 -2.16 -12.03
N THR A 87 -7.66 -1.28 -12.81
CA THR A 87 -7.66 -1.32 -14.28
C THR A 87 -6.23 -1.30 -14.78
N PHE A 88 -5.99 -1.94 -15.91
CA PHE A 88 -4.70 -1.99 -16.58
C PHE A 88 -4.81 -1.38 -17.99
N ASP A 89 -3.67 -1.01 -18.58
CA ASP A 89 -3.59 -0.47 -19.94
C ASP A 89 -4.21 -1.45 -20.95
N ASP A 90 -3.92 -2.75 -20.79
CA ASP A 90 -4.69 -3.79 -21.46
C ASP A 90 -5.91 -4.16 -20.62
N THR A 91 -7.06 -3.62 -20.97
CA THR A 91 -8.32 -3.78 -20.24
C THR A 91 -8.79 -5.23 -20.09
N ARG A 92 -8.26 -6.17 -20.89
CA ARG A 92 -8.57 -7.60 -20.78
C ARG A 92 -8.10 -8.20 -19.45
N PHE A 93 -7.09 -7.58 -18.83
CA PHE A 93 -6.52 -7.98 -17.55
C PHE A 93 -7.07 -7.19 -16.36
N SER A 94 -7.87 -6.15 -16.63
CA SER A 94 -8.48 -5.32 -15.57
C SER A 94 -9.40 -6.15 -14.66
N HIS A 95 -9.43 -5.77 -13.41
CA HIS A 95 -10.32 -6.42 -12.44
C HIS A 95 -11.78 -6.05 -12.67
N ILE A 96 -12.68 -6.97 -12.35
CA ILE A 96 -14.12 -6.75 -12.36
C ILE A 96 -14.58 -6.46 -10.95
N LYS A 97 -15.08 -5.25 -10.71
CA LYS A 97 -15.45 -4.75 -9.38
C LYS A 97 -16.34 -5.71 -8.59
N ASN A 98 -17.31 -6.33 -9.25
CA ASN A 98 -18.28 -7.21 -8.60
C ASN A 98 -17.77 -8.65 -8.42
N GLU A 99 -16.54 -8.93 -8.78
CA GLU A 99 -15.89 -10.22 -8.62
C GLU A 99 -14.77 -10.19 -7.57
N LEU A 100 -14.51 -9.04 -6.93
CA LEU A 100 -13.42 -8.86 -5.97
C LEU A 100 -13.76 -9.48 -4.60
N THR A 101 -13.95 -10.79 -4.56
CA THR A 101 -13.99 -11.53 -3.30
C THR A 101 -12.59 -11.57 -2.66
N GLY A 102 -12.52 -11.74 -1.34
CA GLY A 102 -11.25 -11.68 -0.59
C GLY A 102 -10.20 -12.73 -0.93
N ASN A 103 -10.50 -13.67 -1.84
CA ASN A 103 -9.61 -14.79 -2.17
C ASN A 103 -9.74 -15.31 -3.63
N ASN A 104 -10.16 -14.48 -4.57
CA ASN A 104 -10.44 -14.96 -5.94
C ASN A 104 -9.36 -14.68 -6.97
N ASN A 105 -8.43 -13.75 -6.71
CA ASN A 105 -7.31 -13.47 -7.60
C ASN A 105 -5.97 -13.91 -7.01
N LEU A 106 -4.93 -13.94 -7.84
CA LEU A 106 -3.64 -14.50 -7.47
C LEU A 106 -2.98 -13.67 -6.36
N LEU A 107 -3.03 -12.34 -6.46
CA LEU A 107 -2.40 -11.45 -5.49
C LEU A 107 -3.11 -11.50 -4.12
N THR A 108 -4.45 -11.57 -4.06
CA THR A 108 -5.16 -11.76 -2.78
C THR A 108 -4.83 -13.11 -2.15
N LYS A 109 -4.67 -14.16 -2.97
CA LYS A 109 -4.21 -15.47 -2.47
C LYS A 109 -2.80 -15.39 -1.89
N ALA A 110 -1.88 -14.70 -2.57
CA ALA A 110 -0.52 -14.50 -2.07
C ALA A 110 -0.51 -13.75 -0.74
N CYS A 111 -1.28 -12.68 -0.60
CA CYS A 111 -1.44 -11.97 0.67
C CYS A 111 -1.99 -12.88 1.78
N ASN A 112 -3.03 -13.67 1.49
CA ASN A 112 -3.59 -14.61 2.47
C ASN A 112 -2.59 -15.70 2.85
N MET A 113 -1.75 -16.16 1.92
CA MET A 113 -0.67 -17.11 2.21
C MET A 113 0.42 -16.49 3.08
N ALA A 114 0.87 -15.27 2.79
CA ALA A 114 1.86 -14.56 3.59
C ALA A 114 1.36 -14.34 5.04
N TRP A 115 0.09 -13.97 5.21
CA TRP A 115 -0.55 -13.90 6.52
C TRP A 115 -0.50 -15.24 7.27
N ASN A 116 -0.87 -16.33 6.61
CA ASN A 116 -0.85 -17.66 7.22
C ASN A 116 0.57 -18.13 7.60
N ARG A 117 1.60 -17.51 7.05
CA ARG A 117 3.01 -17.76 7.38
C ARG A 117 3.55 -16.81 8.46
N GLY A 118 2.73 -15.86 8.92
CA GLY A 118 3.05 -14.99 10.05
C GLY A 118 3.31 -13.53 9.71
N ALA A 119 3.29 -13.12 8.43
CA ALA A 119 3.46 -11.73 8.04
C ALA A 119 2.16 -10.94 8.28
N PHE A 120 2.23 -9.82 9.01
CA PHE A 120 1.11 -8.91 9.17
C PHE A 120 1.08 -7.89 8.03
N ILE A 121 0.02 -7.93 7.21
CA ILE A 121 -0.09 -7.08 6.02
C ILE A 121 -1.03 -5.92 6.26
N VAL A 122 -0.53 -4.69 6.10
CA VAL A 122 -1.30 -3.44 6.12
C VAL A 122 -1.32 -2.88 4.71
N THR A 123 -2.51 -2.59 4.16
CA THR A 123 -2.63 -2.09 2.79
C THR A 123 -3.54 -0.87 2.71
N SER A 124 -3.22 0.02 1.77
CA SER A 124 -4.07 1.17 1.46
C SER A 124 -5.35 0.74 0.75
N ALA A 125 -6.49 1.36 1.07
CA ALA A 125 -7.79 1.03 0.48
C ALA A 125 -7.90 1.38 -1.02
N GLY A 126 -7.06 2.29 -1.50
CA GLY A 126 -7.16 2.89 -2.82
C GLY A 126 -7.80 4.28 -2.79
N ASN A 127 -7.64 5.03 -3.88
CA ASN A 127 -8.03 6.44 -3.98
C ASN A 127 -9.15 6.66 -5.02
N SER A 128 -10.07 5.71 -5.10
CA SER A 128 -11.13 5.68 -6.12
C SER A 128 -12.52 5.99 -5.56
N GLY A 129 -12.62 6.48 -4.32
CA GLY A 129 -13.89 6.69 -3.62
C GLY A 129 -14.84 7.69 -4.29
N ASP A 130 -14.31 8.63 -5.04
CA ASP A 130 -15.05 9.68 -5.75
C ASP A 130 -15.10 9.48 -7.29
N ASN A 131 -14.66 8.34 -7.79
CA ASN A 131 -14.78 7.98 -9.21
C ASN A 131 -15.68 6.75 -9.43
N SER A 132 -15.83 6.32 -10.69
CA SER A 132 -16.70 5.20 -11.06
C SER A 132 -16.28 3.85 -10.47
N TRP A 133 -15.03 3.66 -10.07
CA TRP A 133 -14.59 2.46 -9.39
C TRP A 133 -15.16 2.38 -7.97
N GLY A 134 -14.93 3.37 -7.13
CA GLY A 134 -15.55 3.60 -5.82
C GLY A 134 -15.19 2.63 -4.70
N VAL A 135 -14.72 1.42 -5.04
CA VAL A 135 -14.45 0.34 -4.05
C VAL A 135 -12.95 0.14 -3.82
N VAL A 136 -12.61 -0.64 -2.80
CA VAL A 136 -11.21 -1.01 -2.52
C VAL A 136 -10.58 -1.70 -3.72
N THR A 137 -9.28 -1.47 -3.90
CA THR A 137 -8.49 -2.06 -4.99
C THR A 137 -7.86 -3.39 -4.54
N VAL A 138 -7.31 -4.15 -5.48
CA VAL A 138 -6.51 -5.35 -5.17
C VAL A 138 -5.11 -4.87 -4.72
N PRO A 139 -4.51 -5.35 -3.60
CA PRO A 139 -4.96 -6.47 -2.76
C PRO A 139 -5.80 -6.06 -1.52
N ALA A 140 -6.24 -4.81 -1.41
CA ALA A 140 -6.97 -4.34 -0.22
C ALA A 140 -8.29 -5.11 0.04
N ASN A 141 -8.83 -5.79 -0.98
CA ASN A 141 -9.99 -6.68 -0.84
C ASN A 141 -9.66 -8.03 -0.20
N ALA A 142 -8.38 -8.41 -0.02
CA ALA A 142 -8.02 -9.72 0.55
C ALA A 142 -8.53 -9.88 1.99
N ASP A 143 -8.92 -11.11 2.35
CA ASP A 143 -9.55 -11.41 3.64
C ASP A 143 -8.59 -11.17 4.82
N SER A 144 -7.31 -11.51 4.64
CA SER A 144 -6.29 -11.51 5.70
C SER A 144 -5.43 -10.25 5.74
N VAL A 145 -5.79 -9.16 5.04
CA VAL A 145 -5.05 -7.91 5.11
C VAL A 145 -5.79 -6.86 5.94
N LEU A 146 -5.06 -6.04 6.65
CA LEU A 146 -5.59 -4.87 7.34
C LEU A 146 -5.69 -3.72 6.33
N THR A 147 -6.89 -3.43 5.86
CA THR A 147 -7.14 -2.38 4.85
C THR A 147 -7.41 -1.05 5.52
N VAL A 148 -6.66 -0.03 5.13
CA VAL A 148 -6.71 1.31 5.74
C VAL A 148 -7.28 2.33 4.76
N GLY A 149 -8.40 2.94 5.13
CA GLY A 149 -9.00 4.10 4.45
C GLY A 149 -8.39 5.42 4.92
N ALA A 150 -8.84 6.52 4.32
CA ALA A 150 -8.33 7.86 4.63
C ALA A 150 -9.39 8.78 5.26
N VAL A 151 -8.96 9.50 6.29
CA VAL A 151 -9.68 10.63 6.89
C VAL A 151 -8.78 11.87 6.92
N ASP A 152 -9.38 13.05 7.20
CA ASP A 152 -8.62 14.24 7.58
C ASP A 152 -8.34 14.27 9.10
N VAL A 153 -7.61 15.29 9.56
CA VAL A 153 -7.27 15.45 10.99
C VAL A 153 -8.48 15.68 11.90
N SER A 154 -9.64 16.02 11.34
CA SER A 154 -10.92 16.16 12.05
C SER A 154 -11.76 14.89 11.98
N ILE A 155 -11.19 13.78 11.49
CA ILE A 155 -11.82 12.46 11.34
C ILE A 155 -12.97 12.48 10.31
N ASN A 156 -13.01 13.45 9.40
CA ASN A 156 -13.94 13.40 8.28
C ASN A 156 -13.37 12.45 7.19
N TYR A 157 -14.22 11.57 6.70
CA TYR A 157 -13.84 10.62 5.64
C TYR A 157 -13.40 11.37 4.37
N ALA A 158 -12.23 11.05 3.85
CA ALA A 158 -11.72 11.67 2.62
C ALA A 158 -12.50 11.14 1.42
N SER A 159 -13.03 12.05 0.56
CA SER A 159 -13.90 11.66 -0.56
C SER A 159 -13.25 10.67 -1.51
N PHE A 160 -11.95 10.82 -1.75
CA PHE A 160 -11.16 9.93 -2.60
C PHE A 160 -10.95 8.52 -2.02
N SER A 161 -11.08 8.34 -0.69
CA SER A 161 -10.81 7.03 -0.09
C SER A 161 -11.80 5.97 -0.58
N SER A 162 -11.29 4.89 -1.15
CA SER A 162 -12.10 3.76 -1.60
C SER A 162 -12.84 3.10 -0.44
N ARG A 163 -14.03 2.55 -0.73
CA ARG A 163 -14.92 1.91 0.24
C ARG A 163 -15.03 0.42 -0.03
N GLY A 164 -15.51 -0.33 0.94
CA GLY A 164 -15.81 -1.73 0.73
C GLY A 164 -16.98 -1.96 -0.22
N ASN A 165 -17.04 -3.14 -0.80
CA ASN A 165 -18.19 -3.62 -1.56
C ASN A 165 -18.88 -4.74 -0.77
N PRO A 166 -19.85 -4.41 0.10
CA PRO A 166 -20.51 -5.41 0.97
C PRO A 166 -21.30 -6.47 0.20
N SER A 167 -21.57 -6.24 -1.09
CA SER A 167 -22.24 -7.22 -1.95
C SER A 167 -21.30 -8.35 -2.40
N VAL A 168 -19.99 -8.19 -2.22
CA VAL A 168 -18.97 -9.11 -2.74
C VAL A 168 -17.99 -9.55 -1.66
N ASN A 169 -17.56 -8.64 -0.79
CA ASN A 169 -16.61 -8.94 0.28
C ASN A 169 -17.34 -9.54 1.50
N SER A 170 -16.87 -10.67 1.98
CA SER A 170 -17.33 -11.27 3.24
C SER A 170 -16.92 -10.47 4.46
N THR A 171 -15.84 -9.70 4.38
CA THR A 171 -15.30 -8.84 5.42
C THR A 171 -15.58 -7.37 5.15
N LEU A 172 -15.81 -6.60 6.23
CA LEU A 172 -15.98 -5.16 6.11
C LEU A 172 -14.66 -4.48 5.73
N LYS A 173 -14.66 -3.71 4.64
CA LYS A 173 -13.51 -2.94 4.14
C LYS A 173 -13.87 -1.45 3.95
N PRO A 174 -12.92 -0.52 4.14
CA PRO A 174 -11.68 -0.72 4.87
C PRO A 174 -11.96 -1.17 6.30
N ASN A 175 -10.99 -1.85 6.95
CA ASN A 175 -11.15 -2.32 8.33
C ASN A 175 -11.06 -1.17 9.34
N LEU A 176 -10.23 -0.17 9.03
CA LEU A 176 -10.05 1.03 9.82
C LEU A 176 -9.62 2.21 8.93
N VAL A 177 -9.42 3.37 9.52
CA VAL A 177 -8.99 4.58 8.81
C VAL A 177 -7.79 5.21 9.53
N GLY A 178 -6.94 5.87 8.76
CA GLY A 178 -5.85 6.73 9.24
C GLY A 178 -5.91 8.10 8.58
N VAL A 179 -5.09 9.04 9.04
CA VAL A 179 -5.01 10.35 8.39
C VAL A 179 -4.36 10.18 7.03
N GLY A 180 -5.10 10.48 5.96
CA GLY A 180 -4.64 10.36 4.57
C GLY A 180 -4.87 11.63 3.76
N LYS A 181 -5.50 12.65 4.38
CA LYS A 181 -5.70 13.97 3.76
C LYS A 181 -4.83 14.99 4.45
N SER A 182 -4.04 15.73 3.63
CA SER A 182 -3.07 16.73 4.08
C SER A 182 -1.99 16.16 5.01
N VAL A 183 -1.46 15.00 4.65
CA VAL A 183 -0.39 14.32 5.41
C VAL A 183 0.95 14.99 5.11
N TYR A 184 1.71 15.31 6.15
CA TYR A 184 3.09 15.72 5.98
C TYR A 184 3.96 14.55 5.54
N VAL A 185 4.83 14.80 4.56
CA VAL A 185 5.78 13.82 4.00
C VAL A 185 7.15 14.47 3.81
N VAL A 186 8.21 13.69 3.85
CA VAL A 186 9.55 14.17 3.47
C VAL A 186 9.75 13.88 1.99
N LYS A 187 10.12 14.90 1.21
CA LYS A 187 10.38 14.81 -0.22
C LYS A 187 11.81 14.35 -0.51
N ASP A 188 12.06 14.03 -1.77
CA ASP A 188 13.36 13.54 -2.25
C ASP A 188 14.49 14.57 -2.05
N ASP A 189 14.14 15.86 -2.01
CA ASP A 189 15.08 16.96 -1.72
C ASP A 189 15.29 17.21 -0.21
N GLY A 190 14.68 16.38 0.65
CA GLY A 190 14.74 16.49 2.10
C GLY A 190 13.80 17.55 2.70
N THR A 191 13.04 18.28 1.90
CA THR A 191 12.05 19.22 2.41
C THR A 191 10.77 18.52 2.86
N ILE A 192 10.02 19.16 3.77
CA ILE A 192 8.72 18.68 4.20
C ILE A 192 7.65 19.25 3.27
N GLY A 193 6.79 18.37 2.76
CA GLY A 193 5.65 18.72 1.94
C GLY A 193 4.34 18.15 2.48
N ILE A 194 3.26 18.35 1.74
CA ILE A 194 1.93 17.80 2.05
C ILE A 194 1.47 16.98 0.86
N SER A 195 0.88 15.81 1.16
CA SER A 195 0.30 14.92 0.16
C SER A 195 -1.03 14.32 0.63
N ASN A 196 -1.79 13.74 -0.32
CA ASN A 196 -3.07 13.09 -0.05
C ASN A 196 -3.05 11.67 -0.62
N GLY A 197 -3.68 10.74 0.08
CA GLY A 197 -3.84 9.37 -0.38
C GLY A 197 -3.97 8.39 0.78
N THR A 198 -4.70 7.30 0.55
CA THR A 198 -4.71 6.14 1.45
C THR A 198 -3.32 5.52 1.58
N SER A 199 -2.44 5.75 0.60
CA SER A 199 -1.02 5.39 0.62
C SER A 199 -0.25 5.98 1.81
N PHE A 200 -0.75 7.06 2.42
CA PHE A 200 -0.16 7.72 3.59
C PHE A 200 -0.90 7.39 4.88
N SER A 201 -2.14 6.91 4.81
CA SER A 201 -2.85 6.37 5.97
C SER A 201 -2.29 5.00 6.39
N SER A 202 -2.08 4.13 5.41
CA SER A 202 -1.62 2.75 5.61
C SER A 202 -0.29 2.68 6.40
N PRO A 203 0.78 3.41 6.03
CA PRO A 203 2.05 3.33 6.75
C PRO A 203 1.98 3.86 8.20
N GLN A 204 1.08 4.81 8.50
CA GLN A 204 0.87 5.23 9.90
C GLN A 204 0.39 4.06 10.76
N ILE A 205 -0.53 3.26 10.23
CA ILE A 205 -1.07 2.10 10.93
C ILE A 205 -0.04 0.96 10.97
N ALA A 206 0.70 0.74 9.88
CA ALA A 206 1.78 -0.26 9.87
C ALA A 206 2.87 0.02 10.92
N GLY A 207 3.14 1.28 11.21
CA GLY A 207 4.08 1.67 12.24
C GLY A 207 3.55 1.55 13.68
N LEU A 208 2.25 1.27 13.86
CA LEU A 208 1.63 1.04 15.18
C LEU A 208 1.56 -0.45 15.54
N VAL A 209 1.75 -1.34 14.58
CA VAL A 209 1.76 -2.80 14.75
C VAL A 209 3.13 -3.28 15.19
#